data_16359c6dff800da13c9ecd18c2bb960a
#
_entry.id   16359c6dff800da13c9ecd18c2bb960a
#
_cell.length_a   1.000
_cell.length_b   1.000
_cell.length_c   1.000
_cell.angle_alpha   90.00
_cell.angle_beta   90.00
_cell.angle_gamma   90.00
#
_symmetry.space_group_name_H-M   'P 1'
#
loop_
_entity.id
_entity.type
_entity.pdbx_description
1 polymer ?
#
loop_
_entity_poly.entity_id
_entity_poly.type
_entity_poly.pdbx_seq_one_letter_code
_entity_poly.pdbx_strand_id
1 'polypeptide(L)'
;YNKDPETTIRIVEACARGGARCVEFTNRGDLAHHVFTEAVRHVMANKLDVIMGVGSIADAPTAALYVANGANFVVGPLLNEEVARLCNRRKIAYSPGCGSVTEIGQAEELGVEIVKVFPGSEVGGPAFVKSVLGPCPWTRIMPTGGVDATRESLESWVKAGVAAVGAGSKLITKELVDAKDWDGLAEKVAQSVHWIKEIRTEMANT
;
A
#
# COMPACT_ATOMS: atom_id res chain seq x y z
N TYR A 1 2.99 10.50 -2.95
CA TYR A 1 3.32 11.34 -4.12
C TYR A 1 4.30 12.44 -3.77
N ASN A 2 5.32 12.62 -4.59
CA ASN A 2 6.13 13.83 -4.66
C ASN A 2 6.28 14.19 -6.15
N LYS A 3 6.30 15.49 -6.47
CA LYS A 3 6.45 15.97 -7.85
C LYS A 3 7.90 15.96 -8.35
N ASP A 4 8.86 15.87 -7.42
CA ASP A 4 10.28 15.85 -7.72
C ASP A 4 10.77 14.39 -7.79
N PRO A 5 11.36 13.98 -8.95
CA PRO A 5 11.84 12.62 -9.12
C PRO A 5 12.96 12.24 -8.16
N GLU A 6 13.91 13.17 -7.88
CA GLU A 6 15.03 12.89 -6.99
C GLU A 6 14.54 12.62 -5.57
N THR A 7 13.65 13.47 -5.04
CA THR A 7 13.02 13.26 -3.73
C THR A 7 12.24 11.93 -3.69
N THR A 8 11.50 11.59 -4.75
CA THR A 8 10.79 10.31 -4.83
C THR A 8 11.75 9.13 -4.77
N ILE A 9 12.85 9.18 -5.49
CA ILE A 9 13.89 8.14 -5.48
C ILE A 9 14.47 7.98 -4.06
N ARG A 10 14.81 9.07 -3.39
CA ARG A 10 15.34 9.03 -2.01
C ARG A 10 14.36 8.44 -1.02
N ILE A 11 13.07 8.74 -1.16
CA ILE A 11 12.01 8.11 -0.33
C ILE A 11 11.97 6.60 -0.57
N VAL A 12 12.02 6.16 -1.83
CA VAL A 12 12.02 4.73 -2.17
C VAL A 12 13.25 4.03 -1.60
N GLU A 13 14.44 4.62 -1.72
CA GLU A 13 15.67 4.09 -1.14
C GLU A 13 15.59 3.96 0.40
N ALA A 14 15.05 4.99 1.07
CA ALA A 14 14.85 4.96 2.51
C ALA A 14 13.86 3.86 2.93
N CYS A 15 12.75 3.70 2.20
CA CYS A 15 11.80 2.62 2.43
C CYS A 15 12.46 1.23 2.26
N ALA A 16 13.26 1.05 1.21
CA ALA A 16 13.99 -0.19 0.97
C ALA A 16 14.99 -0.50 2.10
N ARG A 17 15.78 0.47 2.51
CA ARG A 17 16.71 0.34 3.65
C ARG A 17 16.01 0.00 4.96
N GLY A 18 14.81 0.56 5.17
CA GLY A 18 13.96 0.24 6.31
C GLY A 18 13.26 -1.13 6.21
N GLY A 19 13.42 -1.86 5.11
CA GLY A 19 12.86 -3.20 4.94
C GLY A 19 11.43 -3.25 4.43
N ALA A 20 10.88 -2.14 3.93
CA ALA A 20 9.61 -2.14 3.21
C ALA A 20 9.81 -2.75 1.82
N ARG A 21 9.10 -3.86 1.55
CA ARG A 21 9.19 -4.61 0.28
C ARG A 21 8.29 -4.07 -0.81
N CYS A 22 7.22 -3.38 -0.46
CA CYS A 22 6.25 -2.79 -1.39
C CYS A 22 6.17 -1.30 -1.16
N VAL A 23 6.35 -0.51 -2.20
CA VAL A 23 6.21 0.95 -2.16
C VAL A 23 5.18 1.38 -3.19
N GLU A 24 4.12 2.04 -2.72
CA GLU A 24 3.05 2.60 -3.54
C GLU A 24 3.36 4.07 -3.84
N PHE A 25 3.56 4.40 -5.10
CA PHE A 25 3.53 5.78 -5.58
C PHE A 25 2.11 6.18 -5.92
N THR A 26 1.63 7.33 -5.46
CA THR A 26 0.25 7.75 -5.72
C THR A 26 0.16 8.70 -6.91
N ASN A 27 -0.76 8.44 -7.84
CA ASN A 27 -1.07 9.30 -8.98
C ASN A 27 -1.89 10.52 -8.54
N ARG A 28 -1.24 11.58 -8.07
CA ARG A 28 -1.88 12.79 -7.52
C ARG A 28 -1.32 14.09 -8.10
N GLY A 29 -1.12 14.15 -9.39
CA GLY A 29 -0.66 15.38 -10.04
C GLY A 29 -0.40 15.18 -11.51
N ASP A 30 -0.34 16.28 -12.22
CA ASP A 30 0.01 16.28 -13.63
C ASP A 30 1.40 15.69 -13.83
N LEU A 31 1.57 14.92 -14.90
CA LEU A 31 2.83 14.26 -15.27
C LEU A 31 3.41 13.31 -14.19
N ALA A 32 2.61 12.90 -13.20
CA ALA A 32 3.05 12.01 -12.13
C ALA A 32 3.67 10.69 -12.65
N HIS A 33 3.19 10.20 -13.81
CA HIS A 33 3.73 9.00 -14.44
C HIS A 33 5.19 9.12 -14.86
N HIS A 34 5.70 10.32 -15.20
CA HIS A 34 7.12 10.54 -15.47
C HIS A 34 7.96 10.34 -14.23
N VAL A 35 7.54 10.92 -13.09
CA VAL A 35 8.22 10.74 -11.80
C VAL A 35 8.25 9.26 -11.40
N PHE A 36 7.11 8.58 -11.54
CA PHE A 36 7.02 7.15 -11.31
C PHE A 36 8.00 6.35 -12.18
N THR A 37 8.03 6.65 -13.48
CA THR A 37 8.91 5.97 -14.45
C THR A 37 10.38 6.11 -14.07
N GLU A 38 10.82 7.30 -13.65
CA GLU A 38 12.19 7.54 -13.20
C GLU A 38 12.51 6.75 -11.93
N ALA A 39 11.59 6.73 -10.96
CA ALA A 39 11.74 5.91 -9.75
C ALA A 39 11.85 4.41 -10.06
N VAL A 40 11.01 3.88 -10.95
CA VAL A 40 11.07 2.47 -11.38
C VAL A 40 12.41 2.17 -12.07
N ARG A 41 12.86 3.03 -12.99
CA ARG A 41 14.17 2.85 -13.65
C ARG A 41 15.32 2.83 -12.66
N HIS A 42 15.27 3.70 -11.65
CA HIS A 42 16.28 3.74 -10.59
C HIS A 42 16.28 2.44 -9.77
N VAL A 43 15.10 1.96 -9.36
CA VAL A 43 14.95 0.68 -8.62
C VAL A 43 15.55 -0.48 -9.41
N MET A 44 15.25 -0.56 -10.71
CA MET A 44 15.76 -1.62 -11.58
C MET A 44 17.27 -1.54 -11.78
N ALA A 45 17.80 -0.35 -12.07
CA ALA A 45 19.24 -0.13 -12.31
C ALA A 45 20.09 -0.46 -11.08
N ASN A 46 19.60 -0.13 -9.88
CA ASN A 46 20.31 -0.35 -8.62
C ASN A 46 19.91 -1.68 -7.93
N LYS A 47 19.04 -2.47 -8.54
CA LYS A 47 18.55 -3.76 -8.00
C LYS A 47 18.04 -3.64 -6.55
N LEU A 48 17.31 -2.56 -6.26
CA LEU A 48 16.74 -2.38 -4.94
C LEU A 48 15.69 -3.46 -4.67
N ASP A 49 15.69 -4.02 -3.45
CA ASP A 49 14.73 -5.06 -3.04
C ASP A 49 13.37 -4.44 -2.71
N VAL A 50 12.75 -3.83 -3.71
CA VAL A 50 11.46 -3.13 -3.62
C VAL A 50 10.60 -3.45 -4.83
N ILE A 51 9.34 -3.73 -4.58
CA ILE A 51 8.29 -3.88 -5.58
C ILE A 51 7.55 -2.53 -5.68
N MET A 52 7.63 -1.90 -6.86
CA MET A 52 6.99 -0.62 -7.12
C MET A 52 5.55 -0.81 -7.60
N GLY A 53 4.62 -0.17 -6.96
CA GLY A 53 3.23 -0.10 -7.38
C GLY A 53 2.71 1.33 -7.49
N VAL A 54 1.50 1.46 -8.00
CA VAL A 54 0.85 2.75 -8.16
C VAL A 54 -0.49 2.77 -7.44
N GLY A 55 -0.78 3.88 -6.77
CA GLY A 55 -2.05 4.14 -6.10
C GLY A 55 -2.80 5.35 -6.65
N SER A 56 -3.98 5.57 -6.11
CA SER A 56 -4.94 6.57 -6.58
C SER A 56 -5.40 6.34 -8.03
N ILE A 57 -5.50 5.08 -8.43
CA ILE A 57 -5.95 4.67 -9.76
C ILE A 57 -7.45 4.40 -9.73
N ALA A 58 -8.21 5.19 -10.50
CA ALA A 58 -9.66 5.14 -10.53
C ALA A 58 -10.23 4.58 -11.85
N ASP A 59 -9.40 4.41 -12.89
CA ASP A 59 -9.82 3.98 -14.22
C ASP A 59 -8.79 3.09 -14.92
N ALA A 60 -9.24 2.29 -15.87
CA ALA A 60 -8.40 1.34 -16.60
C ALA A 60 -7.36 1.98 -17.53
N PRO A 61 -7.65 3.06 -18.28
CA PRO A 61 -6.64 3.75 -19.08
C PRO A 61 -5.44 4.24 -18.25
N THR A 62 -5.71 4.84 -17.09
CA THR A 62 -4.66 5.27 -16.16
C THR A 62 -3.89 4.07 -15.61
N ALA A 63 -4.57 2.99 -15.22
CA ALA A 63 -3.91 1.75 -14.81
C ALA A 63 -2.99 1.21 -15.91
N ALA A 64 -3.45 1.17 -17.17
CA ALA A 64 -2.66 0.70 -18.30
C ALA A 64 -1.39 1.51 -18.51
N LEU A 65 -1.47 2.83 -18.38
CA LEU A 65 -0.32 3.73 -18.49
C LEU A 65 0.77 3.36 -17.45
N TYR A 66 0.39 3.22 -16.18
CA TYR A 66 1.35 2.90 -15.12
C TYR A 66 1.89 1.47 -15.23
N VAL A 67 1.08 0.50 -15.60
CA VAL A 67 1.53 -0.87 -15.86
C VAL A 67 2.55 -0.91 -17.01
N ALA A 68 2.32 -0.14 -18.09
CA ALA A 68 3.28 0.00 -19.19
C ALA A 68 4.60 0.68 -18.75
N ASN A 69 4.55 1.51 -17.71
CA ASN A 69 5.71 2.18 -17.12
C ASN A 69 6.32 1.40 -15.93
N GLY A 70 5.95 0.14 -15.72
CA GLY A 70 6.61 -0.76 -14.78
C GLY A 70 5.95 -0.91 -13.41
N ALA A 71 4.68 -0.53 -13.26
CA ALA A 71 3.95 -0.84 -12.04
C ALA A 71 3.73 -2.35 -11.90
N ASN A 72 4.12 -2.91 -10.76
CA ASN A 72 3.96 -4.32 -10.44
C ASN A 72 2.67 -4.63 -9.68
N PHE A 73 2.03 -3.60 -9.11
CA PHE A 73 0.70 -3.69 -8.52
C PHE A 73 -0.03 -2.35 -8.68
N VAL A 74 -1.35 -2.40 -8.62
CA VAL A 74 -2.24 -1.24 -8.74
C VAL A 74 -3.13 -1.15 -7.50
N VAL A 75 -3.27 0.06 -6.95
CA VAL A 75 -4.14 0.33 -5.81
C VAL A 75 -5.16 1.41 -6.20
N GLY A 76 -6.43 1.12 -5.98
CA GLY A 76 -7.53 2.04 -6.23
C GLY A 76 -8.07 2.70 -4.96
N PRO A 77 -8.71 3.88 -5.07
CA PRO A 77 -9.51 4.44 -3.98
C PRO A 77 -10.91 3.81 -3.87
N LEU A 78 -11.33 3.11 -4.91
CA LEU A 78 -12.64 2.46 -5.05
C LEU A 78 -12.49 1.17 -5.87
N LEU A 79 -13.50 0.31 -5.83
CA LEU A 79 -13.60 -0.85 -6.71
C LEU A 79 -13.97 -0.40 -8.13
N ASN A 80 -13.13 -0.74 -9.10
CA ASN A 80 -13.40 -0.55 -10.52
C ASN A 80 -13.18 -1.86 -11.27
N GLU A 81 -14.24 -2.39 -11.86
CA GLU A 81 -14.25 -3.68 -12.54
C GLU A 81 -13.33 -3.70 -13.78
N GLU A 82 -13.28 -2.61 -14.53
CA GLU A 82 -12.41 -2.53 -15.71
C GLU A 82 -10.93 -2.55 -15.35
N VAL A 83 -10.57 -1.91 -14.24
CA VAL A 83 -9.20 -1.98 -13.67
C VAL A 83 -8.88 -3.41 -13.25
N ALA A 84 -9.80 -4.10 -12.57
CA ALA A 84 -9.61 -5.50 -12.18
C ALA A 84 -9.40 -6.40 -13.40
N ARG A 85 -10.24 -6.26 -14.43
CA ARG A 85 -10.12 -7.02 -15.70
C ARG A 85 -8.81 -6.74 -16.43
N LEU A 86 -8.37 -5.47 -16.48
CA LEU A 86 -7.09 -5.09 -17.06
C LEU A 86 -5.93 -5.76 -16.30
N CYS A 87 -5.93 -5.64 -14.98
CA CYS A 87 -4.88 -6.21 -14.12
C CYS A 87 -4.81 -7.73 -14.26
N ASN A 88 -5.96 -8.42 -14.28
CA ASN A 88 -6.03 -9.86 -14.50
C ASN A 88 -5.43 -10.29 -15.85
N ARG A 89 -5.70 -9.56 -16.93
CA ARG A 89 -5.09 -9.82 -18.26
C ARG A 89 -3.59 -9.65 -18.26
N ARG A 90 -3.08 -8.69 -17.50
CA ARG A 90 -1.66 -8.34 -17.42
C ARG A 90 -0.93 -9.11 -16.32
N LYS A 91 -1.65 -9.91 -15.50
CA LYS A 91 -1.11 -10.62 -14.33
C LYS A 91 -0.45 -9.67 -13.32
N ILE A 92 -1.09 -8.52 -13.13
CA ILE A 92 -0.70 -7.49 -12.16
C ILE A 92 -1.68 -7.55 -10.98
N ALA A 93 -1.18 -7.52 -9.76
CA ALA A 93 -2.02 -7.49 -8.58
C ALA A 93 -2.82 -6.17 -8.52
N TYR A 94 -4.11 -6.27 -8.15
CA TYR A 94 -4.97 -5.12 -7.94
C TYR A 94 -5.54 -5.13 -6.53
N SER A 95 -5.49 -3.99 -5.85
CA SER A 95 -6.03 -3.80 -4.50
C SER A 95 -6.98 -2.60 -4.49
N PRO A 96 -8.28 -2.82 -4.79
CA PRO A 96 -9.30 -1.77 -4.80
C PRO A 96 -9.67 -1.31 -3.41
N GLY A 97 -10.04 -0.05 -3.27
CA GLY A 97 -10.66 0.50 -2.06
C GLY A 97 -12.10 0.00 -1.92
N CYS A 98 -12.39 -0.63 -0.79
CA CYS A 98 -13.72 -1.13 -0.44
C CYS A 98 -14.10 -0.61 0.95
N GLY A 99 -15.32 -0.11 1.10
CA GLY A 99 -15.88 0.39 2.35
C GLY A 99 -17.03 -0.45 2.89
N SER A 100 -17.38 -1.56 2.22
CA SER A 100 -18.46 -2.45 2.64
C SER A 100 -18.12 -3.91 2.36
N VAL A 101 -18.80 -4.82 3.06
CA VAL A 101 -18.67 -6.28 2.85
C VAL A 101 -19.06 -6.69 1.44
N THR A 102 -20.06 -6.03 0.86
CA THR A 102 -20.49 -6.28 -0.53
C THR A 102 -19.40 -5.95 -1.52
N GLU A 103 -18.75 -4.78 -1.39
CA GLU A 103 -17.64 -4.40 -2.27
C GLU A 103 -16.44 -5.33 -2.11
N ILE A 104 -16.17 -5.79 -0.90
CA ILE A 104 -15.13 -6.80 -0.63
C ILE A 104 -15.43 -8.09 -1.41
N GLY A 105 -16.65 -8.64 -1.28
CA GLY A 105 -17.04 -9.84 -1.99
C GLY A 105 -16.97 -9.68 -3.52
N GLN A 106 -17.44 -8.55 -4.04
CA GLN A 106 -17.33 -8.24 -5.49
C GLN A 106 -15.88 -8.15 -5.96
N ALA A 107 -15.00 -7.56 -5.14
CA ALA A 107 -13.58 -7.49 -5.46
C ALA A 107 -12.94 -8.89 -5.52
N GLU A 108 -13.27 -9.77 -4.57
CA GLU A 108 -12.79 -11.15 -4.53
C GLU A 108 -13.30 -11.97 -5.74
N GLU A 109 -14.56 -11.80 -6.14
CA GLU A 109 -15.11 -12.43 -7.38
C GLU A 109 -14.36 -11.97 -8.64
N LEU A 110 -13.84 -10.76 -8.64
CA LEU A 110 -13.01 -10.22 -9.73
C LEU A 110 -11.54 -10.66 -9.64
N GLY A 111 -11.18 -11.56 -8.72
CA GLY A 111 -9.85 -12.13 -8.58
C GLY A 111 -8.88 -11.29 -7.73
N VAL A 112 -9.39 -10.35 -6.94
CA VAL A 112 -8.55 -9.58 -6.01
C VAL A 112 -8.11 -10.46 -4.85
N GLU A 113 -6.80 -10.57 -4.64
CA GLU A 113 -6.25 -11.38 -3.54
C GLU A 113 -6.10 -10.61 -2.23
N ILE A 114 -5.84 -9.30 -2.30
CA ILE A 114 -5.74 -8.41 -1.13
C ILE A 114 -6.64 -7.21 -1.37
N VAL A 115 -7.69 -7.13 -0.58
CA VAL A 115 -8.65 -6.02 -0.65
C VAL A 115 -8.18 -4.86 0.22
N LYS A 116 -8.15 -3.67 -0.34
CA LYS A 116 -7.89 -2.46 0.44
C LYS A 116 -9.18 -2.02 1.13
N VAL A 117 -9.17 -1.96 2.46
CA VAL A 117 -10.24 -1.29 3.21
C VAL A 117 -9.93 0.20 3.28
N PHE A 118 -10.81 1.02 2.68
CA PHE A 118 -10.60 2.47 2.56
C PHE A 118 -11.93 3.25 2.56
N PRO A 119 -11.99 4.38 3.28
CA PRO A 119 -11.02 4.87 4.27
C PRO A 119 -11.08 4.05 5.57
N GLY A 120 -9.96 3.48 6.00
CA GLY A 120 -9.92 2.41 7.01
C GLY A 120 -10.53 2.76 8.36
N SER A 121 -10.17 3.92 8.94
CA SER A 121 -10.73 4.36 10.23
C SER A 121 -12.21 4.72 10.12
N GLU A 122 -12.62 5.36 9.04
CA GLU A 122 -13.97 5.90 8.86
C GLU A 122 -15.02 4.81 8.61
N VAL A 123 -14.61 3.68 8.01
CA VAL A 123 -15.53 2.53 7.79
C VAL A 123 -15.64 1.60 9.01
N GLY A 124 -14.97 1.93 10.12
CA GLY A 124 -15.08 1.21 11.38
C GLY A 124 -13.79 0.62 11.93
N GLY A 125 -12.65 0.89 11.29
CA GLY A 125 -11.34 0.54 11.83
C GLY A 125 -11.09 -0.96 12.03
N PRO A 126 -10.27 -1.34 13.01
CA PRO A 126 -9.99 -2.74 13.33
C PRO A 126 -11.23 -3.58 13.67
N ALA A 127 -12.29 -2.94 14.21
CA ALA A 127 -13.54 -3.63 14.53
C ALA A 127 -14.27 -4.09 13.25
N PHE A 128 -14.28 -3.27 12.21
CA PHE A 128 -14.84 -3.65 10.91
C PHE A 128 -14.09 -4.87 10.34
N VAL A 129 -12.76 -4.86 10.38
CA VAL A 129 -11.94 -6.00 9.90
C VAL A 129 -12.31 -7.28 10.64
N LYS A 130 -12.37 -7.26 11.97
CA LYS A 130 -12.78 -8.43 12.78
C LYS A 130 -14.17 -8.93 12.41
N SER A 131 -15.11 -8.00 12.18
CA SER A 131 -16.50 -8.34 11.81
C SER A 131 -16.58 -8.99 10.43
N VAL A 132 -15.75 -8.56 9.47
CA VAL A 132 -15.66 -9.20 8.14
C VAL A 132 -15.03 -10.59 8.25
N LEU A 133 -13.91 -10.72 8.96
CA LEU A 133 -13.16 -11.97 9.05
C LEU A 133 -13.88 -13.06 9.86
N GLY A 134 -14.89 -12.72 10.66
CA GLY A 134 -15.74 -13.70 11.34
C GLY A 134 -16.40 -14.66 10.33
N PRO A 135 -17.30 -14.18 9.46
CA PRO A 135 -17.94 -14.99 8.43
C PRO A 135 -17.06 -15.31 7.23
N CYS A 136 -16.03 -14.48 6.93
CA CYS A 136 -15.18 -14.59 5.74
C CYS A 136 -13.69 -14.71 6.12
N PRO A 137 -13.25 -15.79 6.77
CA PRO A 137 -11.87 -15.93 7.28
C PRO A 137 -10.82 -16.08 6.18
N TRP A 138 -11.22 -16.32 4.94
CA TRP A 138 -10.34 -16.39 3.78
C TRP A 138 -9.96 -15.00 3.23
N THR A 139 -10.72 -13.95 3.57
CA THR A 139 -10.52 -12.59 3.06
C THR A 139 -9.21 -12.01 3.56
N ARG A 140 -8.41 -11.45 2.64
CA ARG A 140 -7.15 -10.78 2.97
C ARG A 140 -7.33 -9.27 2.86
N ILE A 141 -7.21 -8.59 3.98
CA ILE A 141 -7.47 -7.15 4.11
C ILE A 141 -6.17 -6.37 4.30
N MET A 142 -6.07 -5.23 3.61
CA MET A 142 -5.06 -4.20 3.80
C MET A 142 -5.76 -2.86 4.09
N PRO A 143 -5.84 -2.39 5.34
CA PRO A 143 -6.38 -1.08 5.64
C PRO A 143 -5.46 0.04 5.14
N THR A 144 -6.06 1.12 4.66
CA THR A 144 -5.40 2.38 4.34
C THR A 144 -6.25 3.54 4.82
N GLY A 145 -5.65 4.52 5.48
CA GLY A 145 -6.35 5.55 6.25
C GLY A 145 -6.58 5.12 7.70
N GLY A 146 -6.12 5.93 8.66
CA GLY A 146 -6.16 5.59 10.07
C GLY A 146 -5.14 4.55 10.52
N VAL A 147 -4.09 4.33 9.72
CA VAL A 147 -2.93 3.52 10.11
C VAL A 147 -1.79 4.46 10.47
N ASP A 148 -1.53 4.59 11.76
CA ASP A 148 -0.39 5.37 12.26
C ASP A 148 0.85 4.49 12.42
N ALA A 149 2.04 5.09 12.24
CA ALA A 149 3.32 4.43 12.44
C ALA A 149 3.70 4.41 13.93
N THR A 150 2.79 3.92 14.78
CA THR A 150 2.98 3.68 16.22
C THR A 150 2.70 2.22 16.54
N ARG A 151 3.33 1.71 17.62
CA ARG A 151 3.12 0.31 18.03
C ARG A 151 1.65 0.01 18.30
N GLU A 152 0.95 0.92 19.00
CA GLU A 152 -0.45 0.76 19.37
C GLU A 152 -1.37 0.65 18.15
N SER A 153 -1.18 1.54 17.16
CA SER A 153 -1.97 1.51 15.94
C SER A 153 -1.69 0.23 15.15
N LEU A 154 -0.44 -0.12 14.93
CA LEU A 154 -0.05 -1.32 14.19
C LEU A 154 -0.54 -2.58 14.90
N GLU A 155 -0.45 -2.65 16.22
CA GLU A 155 -0.93 -3.77 17.03
C GLU A 155 -2.45 -3.95 16.89
N SER A 156 -3.21 -2.86 16.95
CA SER A 156 -4.66 -2.90 16.83
C SER A 156 -5.12 -3.48 15.48
N TRP A 157 -4.46 -3.07 14.39
CA TRP A 157 -4.75 -3.58 13.05
C TRP A 157 -4.28 -5.02 12.85
N VAL A 158 -3.05 -5.34 13.27
CA VAL A 158 -2.51 -6.70 13.10
C VAL A 158 -3.30 -7.72 13.92
N LYS A 159 -3.67 -7.39 15.16
CA LYS A 159 -4.54 -8.24 16.00
C LYS A 159 -5.98 -8.34 15.47
N ALA A 160 -6.41 -7.44 14.60
CA ALA A 160 -7.68 -7.59 13.90
C ALA A 160 -7.63 -8.62 12.76
N GLY A 161 -6.44 -9.09 12.36
CA GLY A 161 -6.26 -10.13 11.35
C GLY A 161 -5.91 -9.61 9.96
N VAL A 162 -5.43 -8.37 9.81
CA VAL A 162 -5.06 -7.83 8.50
C VAL A 162 -3.86 -8.55 7.88
N ALA A 163 -3.89 -8.76 6.56
CA ALA A 163 -2.77 -9.35 5.81
C ALA A 163 -1.59 -8.39 5.65
N ALA A 164 -1.87 -7.12 5.47
CA ALA A 164 -0.89 -6.04 5.34
C ALA A 164 -1.48 -4.73 5.87
N VAL A 165 -0.68 -3.69 5.94
CA VAL A 165 -1.13 -2.31 6.24
C VAL A 165 -0.59 -1.34 5.19
N GLY A 166 -1.41 -0.38 4.79
CA GLY A 166 -1.01 0.74 3.95
C GLY A 166 -0.73 1.97 4.81
N ALA A 167 0.54 2.27 5.05
CA ALA A 167 0.98 3.43 5.82
C ALA A 167 1.49 4.53 4.88
N GLY A 168 0.90 5.72 4.95
CA GLY A 168 1.23 6.86 4.10
C GLY A 168 1.89 8.00 4.87
N SER A 169 1.23 9.17 4.92
CA SER A 169 1.77 10.42 5.48
C SER A 169 2.17 10.35 6.95
N LYS A 170 1.69 9.38 7.70
CA LYS A 170 2.08 9.15 9.09
C LYS A 170 3.42 8.42 9.22
N LEU A 171 3.82 7.68 8.19
CA LEU A 171 5.12 7.02 8.07
C LEU A 171 6.12 7.93 7.34
N ILE A 172 5.78 8.34 6.11
CA ILE A 172 6.57 9.26 5.28
C ILE A 172 6.07 10.67 5.58
N THR A 173 6.58 11.27 6.66
CA THR A 173 6.08 12.56 7.14
C THR A 173 6.67 13.73 6.35
N LYS A 174 5.90 14.81 6.29
CA LYS A 174 6.34 16.03 5.60
C LYS A 174 7.64 16.60 6.20
N GLU A 175 7.78 16.52 7.52
CA GLU A 175 8.94 17.01 8.27
C GLU A 175 10.22 16.29 7.85
N LEU A 176 10.19 14.94 7.77
CA LEU A 176 11.35 14.14 7.33
C LEU A 176 11.72 14.43 5.87
N VAL A 177 10.70 14.56 5.01
CA VAL A 177 10.93 14.84 3.58
C VAL A 177 11.48 16.24 3.37
N ASP A 178 10.92 17.26 4.03
CA ASP A 178 11.38 18.65 3.91
C ASP A 178 12.80 18.83 4.48
N ALA A 179 13.12 18.12 5.56
CA ALA A 179 14.45 18.09 6.15
C ALA A 179 15.46 17.24 5.35
N LYS A 180 14.99 16.48 4.33
CA LYS A 180 15.78 15.47 3.63
C LYS A 180 16.44 14.45 4.56
N ASP A 181 15.78 14.14 5.67
CA ASP A 181 16.24 13.17 6.66
C ASP A 181 15.88 11.74 6.22
N TRP A 182 16.65 11.24 5.27
CA TRP A 182 16.44 9.91 4.69
C TRP A 182 16.83 8.78 5.63
N ASP A 183 17.72 9.04 6.57
CA ASP A 183 18.13 8.07 7.59
C ASP A 183 17.04 7.94 8.64
N GLY A 184 16.52 9.05 9.16
CA GLY A 184 15.38 9.04 10.07
C GLY A 184 14.12 8.42 9.44
N LEU A 185 13.91 8.61 8.13
CA LEU A 185 12.82 7.93 7.43
C LEU A 185 13.05 6.41 7.37
N ALA A 186 14.27 5.96 7.05
CA ALA A 186 14.59 4.53 7.00
C ALA A 186 14.45 3.88 8.38
N GLU A 187 14.90 4.54 9.45
CA GLU A 187 14.74 4.07 10.83
C GLU A 187 13.26 3.95 11.24
N LYS A 188 12.43 4.93 10.88
CA LYS A 188 10.98 4.89 11.16
C LYS A 188 10.29 3.74 10.43
N VAL A 189 10.68 3.48 9.18
CA VAL A 189 10.19 2.34 8.42
C VAL A 189 10.64 1.03 9.06
N ALA A 190 11.94 0.91 9.41
CA ALA A 190 12.50 -0.28 10.05
C ALA A 190 11.80 -0.59 11.38
N GLN A 191 11.55 0.43 12.18
CA GLN A 191 10.85 0.29 13.46
C GLN A 191 9.41 -0.22 13.25
N SER A 192 8.69 0.32 12.27
CA SER A 192 7.32 -0.12 11.95
C SER A 192 7.29 -1.58 11.47
N VAL A 193 8.23 -1.97 10.61
CA VAL A 193 8.38 -3.35 10.14
C VAL A 193 8.74 -4.30 11.28
N HIS A 194 9.60 -3.87 12.19
CA HIS A 194 9.98 -4.64 13.38
C HIS A 194 8.76 -4.90 14.28
N TRP A 195 8.00 -3.89 14.63
CA TRP A 195 6.79 -4.03 15.46
C TRP A 195 5.78 -5.01 14.84
N ILE A 196 5.52 -4.91 13.52
CA ILE A 196 4.60 -5.83 12.86
C ILE A 196 5.08 -7.28 12.96
N LYS A 197 6.39 -7.52 12.83
CA LYS A 197 6.97 -8.87 12.96
C LYS A 197 6.86 -9.40 14.39
N GLU A 198 7.17 -8.57 15.38
CA GLU A 198 7.03 -8.93 16.80
C GLU A 198 5.59 -9.30 17.14
N ILE A 199 4.63 -8.43 16.79
CA ILE A 199 3.20 -8.64 17.08
C ILE A 199 2.71 -9.95 16.46
N ARG A 200 3.11 -10.23 15.21
CA ARG A 200 2.75 -11.49 14.54
C ARG A 200 3.36 -12.71 15.22
N THR A 201 4.58 -12.60 15.70
CA THR A 201 5.24 -13.68 16.45
C THR A 201 4.56 -13.91 17.79
N GLU A 202 4.20 -12.85 18.51
CA GLU A 202 3.44 -12.93 19.76
C GLU A 202 2.08 -13.65 19.54
N MET A 203 1.36 -13.29 18.47
CA MET A 203 0.07 -13.93 18.13
C MET A 203 0.19 -15.40 17.74
N ALA A 204 1.30 -15.80 17.11
CA ALA A 204 1.51 -17.19 16.73
C ALA A 204 1.85 -18.12 17.93
N ASN A 205 2.29 -17.52 19.04
CA ASN A 205 2.66 -18.24 20.26
C ASN A 205 1.52 -18.29 21.30
N THR A 206 0.37 -17.70 21.00
CA THR A 206 -0.86 -17.69 21.83
C THR A 206 -1.89 -18.64 21.27
#